data_77d557877a83a69f7f4575cbb52d9265
#
_entry.id   77d557877a83a69f7f4575cbb52d9265
#
_cell.length_a   1.000
_cell.length_b   1.000
_cell.length_c   1.000
_cell.angle_alpha   90.00
_cell.angle_beta   90.00
_cell.angle_gamma   90.00
#
_symmetry.space_group_name_H-M   'P 1'
#
loop_
_entity.id
_entity.type
_entity.pdbx_description
1 polymer ?
#
loop_
_entity_poly.entity_id
_entity_poly.type
_entity_poly.pdbx_seq_one_letter_code
_entity_poly.pdbx_strand_id
1 'polypeptide(L)'
;RAIDEYAGIKTQIKWPNDIVYQGKKLCGILTEMSADMDQIHYVIVGIGINVQMTDFPKEIQNTATSLKLVTGKTLLRNELLAKVLEEFEVLYEQFVSAESLKNLKAEYESRLANKDNRVNVRAPSGAWQGICL
;
A
#
# COMPACT_ATOMS: atom_id res chain seq x y z
N ARG A 1 -3.10 6.04 5.15
CA ARG A 1 -3.33 6.98 6.23
C ARG A 1 -2.03 7.30 6.96
N ALA A 2 -1.43 6.40 7.72
CA ALA A 2 -0.23 6.63 8.54
C ALA A 2 0.88 7.42 7.83
N ILE A 3 1.24 7.02 6.61
CA ILE A 3 2.24 7.73 5.80
C ILE A 3 1.78 9.16 5.47
N ASP A 4 0.52 9.34 5.09
CA ASP A 4 -0.01 10.64 4.68
C ASP A 4 0.03 11.65 5.84
N GLU A 5 -0.41 11.21 7.02
CA GLU A 5 -0.41 12.04 8.22
C GLU A 5 1.01 12.36 8.70
N TYR A 6 1.86 11.33 8.81
CA TYR A 6 3.19 11.49 9.37
C TYR A 6 4.14 12.28 8.46
N ALA A 7 4.06 12.05 7.15
CA ALA A 7 4.93 12.70 6.18
C ALA A 7 4.34 13.99 5.56
N GLY A 8 3.05 14.25 5.76
CA GLY A 8 2.35 15.40 5.17
C GLY A 8 2.22 15.31 3.65
N ILE A 9 2.02 14.10 3.11
CA ILE A 9 1.87 13.84 1.68
C ILE A 9 0.57 13.09 1.41
N LYS A 10 0.15 12.97 0.14
CA LYS A 10 -1.02 12.21 -0.25
C LYS A 10 -0.60 11.04 -1.12
N THR A 11 -0.65 9.84 -0.57
CA THR A 11 -0.32 8.59 -1.27
C THR A 11 -1.55 7.99 -1.94
N GLN A 12 -1.30 7.09 -2.89
CA GLN A 12 -2.33 6.31 -3.57
C GLN A 12 -2.02 4.82 -3.46
N ILE A 13 -3.05 4.00 -3.62
CA ILE A 13 -2.94 2.55 -3.65
C ILE A 13 -2.83 2.10 -5.11
N LYS A 14 -1.76 1.44 -5.45
CA LYS A 14 -1.64 0.72 -6.72
C LYS A 14 -1.95 -0.75 -6.44
N TRP A 15 -3.15 -1.15 -6.84
CA TRP A 15 -3.60 -2.54 -6.66
C TRP A 15 -2.59 -3.53 -7.30
N PRO A 16 -2.30 -4.70 -6.69
CA PRO A 16 -2.98 -5.23 -5.50
C PRO A 16 -2.38 -4.80 -4.15
N ASN A 17 -1.12 -4.39 -4.08
CA ASN A 17 -0.39 -4.38 -2.81
C ASN A 17 0.69 -3.30 -2.70
N ASP A 18 0.70 -2.31 -3.56
CA ASP A 18 1.69 -1.23 -3.53
C ASP A 18 1.07 0.10 -3.09
N ILE A 19 1.80 0.86 -2.29
CA ILE A 19 1.52 2.26 -2.04
C ILE A 19 2.46 3.10 -2.90
N VAL A 20 1.90 4.04 -3.63
CA VAL A 20 2.64 4.88 -4.57
C VAL A 20 2.48 6.36 -4.24
N TYR A 21 3.49 7.13 -4.59
CA TYR A 21 3.45 8.60 -4.62
C TYR A 21 3.87 9.08 -6.00
N GLN A 22 3.00 9.82 -6.68
CA GLN A 22 3.21 10.28 -8.07
C GLN A 22 3.66 9.16 -9.03
N GLY A 23 3.01 8.00 -8.91
CA GLY A 23 3.29 6.82 -9.74
C GLY A 23 4.51 6.00 -9.35
N LYS A 24 5.34 6.45 -8.38
CA LYS A 24 6.51 5.71 -7.90
C LYS A 24 6.21 4.92 -6.63
N LYS A 25 6.66 3.69 -6.57
CA LYS A 25 6.46 2.79 -5.41
C LYS A 25 7.20 3.31 -4.18
N LEU A 26 6.45 3.52 -3.12
CA LEU A 26 6.91 3.97 -1.82
C LEU A 26 6.89 2.84 -0.79
N CYS A 27 5.89 1.96 -0.88
CA CYS A 27 5.70 0.84 0.04
C CYS A 27 5.13 -0.36 -0.71
N GLY A 28 5.49 -1.55 -0.26
CA GLY A 28 4.88 -2.81 -0.69
C GLY A 28 4.33 -3.56 0.51
N ILE A 29 3.20 -4.25 0.34
CA ILE A 29 2.55 -5.06 1.36
C ILE A 29 2.47 -6.49 0.85
N LEU A 30 2.94 -7.43 1.65
CA LEU A 30 2.85 -8.86 1.37
C LEU A 30 2.04 -9.54 2.47
N THR A 31 1.07 -10.33 2.09
CA THR A 31 0.27 -11.11 3.04
C THR A 31 0.49 -12.59 2.77
N GLU A 32 0.84 -13.31 3.81
CA GLU A 32 0.99 -14.77 3.82
C GLU A 32 -0.03 -15.36 4.80
N MET A 33 -0.60 -16.50 4.45
CA MET A 33 -1.63 -17.15 5.26
C MET A 33 -1.32 -18.64 5.38
N SER A 34 -1.51 -19.17 6.58
CA SER A 34 -1.58 -20.61 6.82
C SER A 34 -3.02 -21.00 7.14
N ALA A 35 -3.55 -21.94 6.39
CA ALA A 35 -4.92 -22.43 6.55
C ALA A 35 -4.98 -23.91 6.17
N ASP A 36 -5.96 -24.64 6.72
CA ASP A 36 -6.42 -25.94 6.24
C ASP A 36 -7.85 -25.82 5.72
N MET A 37 -8.52 -26.97 5.52
CA MET A 37 -9.87 -27.00 4.91
C MET A 37 -10.93 -26.38 5.83
N ASP A 38 -10.68 -26.33 7.14
CA ASP A 38 -11.68 -25.96 8.14
C ASP A 38 -11.43 -24.60 8.80
N GLN A 39 -10.16 -24.14 8.81
CA GLN A 39 -9.81 -22.90 9.52
C GLN A 39 -8.53 -22.21 9.03
N ILE A 40 -8.48 -20.92 9.27
CA ILE A 40 -7.26 -20.10 9.13
C ILE A 40 -6.49 -20.18 10.45
N HIS A 41 -5.24 -20.62 10.39
CA HIS A 41 -4.37 -20.69 11.58
C HIS A 41 -3.76 -19.33 11.91
N TYR A 42 -3.21 -18.65 10.91
CA TYR A 42 -2.67 -17.29 11.07
C TYR A 42 -2.53 -16.58 9.71
N VAL A 43 -2.43 -15.26 9.82
CA VAL A 43 -2.11 -14.37 8.71
C VAL A 43 -0.92 -13.51 9.11
N ILE A 44 0.10 -13.45 8.26
CA ILE A 44 1.26 -12.59 8.43
C ILE A 44 1.15 -11.45 7.42
N VAL A 45 1.27 -10.21 7.89
CA VAL A 45 1.27 -9.02 7.03
C VAL A 45 2.65 -8.38 7.08
N GLY A 46 3.42 -8.49 6.00
CA GLY A 46 4.70 -7.82 5.82
C GLY A 46 4.50 -6.45 5.17
N ILE A 47 5.01 -5.39 5.80
CA ILE A 47 4.91 -4.01 5.29
C ILE A 47 6.31 -3.45 5.09
N GLY A 48 6.71 -3.21 3.84
CA GLY A 48 8.01 -2.65 3.47
C GLY A 48 7.88 -1.19 3.01
N ILE A 49 8.29 -0.23 3.85
CA ILE A 49 8.24 1.21 3.55
C ILE A 49 9.64 1.74 3.25
N ASN A 50 9.82 2.39 2.10
CA ASN A 50 11.05 3.10 1.77
C ASN A 50 11.09 4.44 2.53
N VAL A 51 11.77 4.49 3.66
CA VAL A 51 11.79 5.70 4.51
C VAL A 51 12.94 6.63 4.15
N GLN A 52 14.19 6.17 4.30
CA GLN A 52 15.38 7.03 4.20
C GLN A 52 16.30 6.68 3.01
N MET A 53 15.90 5.77 2.14
CA MET A 53 16.68 5.45 0.95
C MET A 53 16.79 6.67 0.03
N THR A 54 18.00 6.97 -0.41
CA THR A 54 18.27 8.06 -1.37
C THR A 54 18.72 7.53 -2.72
N ASP A 55 19.09 6.25 -2.76
CA ASP A 55 19.63 5.60 -3.94
C ASP A 55 18.91 4.27 -4.19
N PHE A 56 18.59 4.00 -5.42
CA PHE A 56 17.89 2.79 -5.86
C PHE A 56 18.66 2.13 -7.01
N PRO A 57 18.65 0.79 -7.11
CA PRO A 57 19.18 0.09 -8.26
C PRO A 57 18.65 0.66 -9.59
N LYS A 58 19.49 0.67 -10.62
CA LYS A 58 19.16 1.25 -11.94
C LYS A 58 17.84 0.74 -12.52
N GLU A 59 17.53 -0.52 -12.25
CA GLU A 59 16.33 -1.22 -12.74
C GLU A 59 15.03 -0.63 -12.18
N ILE A 60 15.09 -0.04 -10.97
CA ILE A 60 13.89 0.47 -10.27
C ILE A 60 13.96 1.96 -9.93
N GLN A 61 15.07 2.66 -10.20
CA GLN A 61 15.26 4.08 -9.86
C GLN A 61 14.16 5.00 -10.42
N ASN A 62 13.56 4.63 -11.54
CA ASN A 62 12.48 5.41 -12.18
C ASN A 62 11.10 5.06 -11.64
N THR A 63 10.95 3.92 -10.97
CA THR A 63 9.66 3.37 -10.50
C THR A 63 9.53 3.30 -8.99
N ALA A 64 10.63 3.52 -8.25
CA ALA A 64 10.65 3.54 -6.79
C ALA A 64 10.96 4.95 -6.25
N THR A 65 10.54 5.20 -5.02
CA THR A 65 10.86 6.41 -4.26
C THR A 65 10.89 6.13 -2.76
N SER A 66 11.30 7.11 -1.96
CA SER A 66 11.29 7.04 -0.50
C SER A 66 10.70 8.30 0.09
N LEU A 67 10.32 8.25 1.37
CA LEU A 67 9.85 9.42 2.11
C LEU A 67 10.91 10.51 2.16
N LYS A 68 12.19 10.14 2.28
CA LYS A 68 13.31 11.10 2.23
C LYS A 68 13.37 11.85 0.91
N LEU A 69 13.25 11.16 -0.22
CA LEU A 69 13.28 11.79 -1.55
C LEU A 69 12.05 12.66 -1.81
N VAL A 70 10.88 12.24 -1.32
CA VAL A 70 9.62 12.95 -1.51
C VAL A 70 9.52 14.21 -0.66
N THR A 71 9.93 14.13 0.62
CA THR A 71 9.74 15.22 1.60
C THR A 71 10.97 16.07 1.82
N GLY A 72 12.17 15.60 1.46
CA GLY A 72 13.46 16.19 1.83
C GLY A 72 13.82 16.04 3.31
N LYS A 73 12.90 15.52 4.15
CA LYS A 73 13.06 15.45 5.61
C LYS A 73 13.66 14.10 6.02
N THR A 74 14.33 14.07 7.16
CA THR A 74 14.72 12.83 7.83
C THR A 74 13.60 12.44 8.79
N LEU A 75 12.84 11.42 8.44
CA LEU A 75 11.73 10.93 9.23
C LEU A 75 12.16 9.75 10.11
N LEU A 76 11.70 9.70 11.34
CA LEU A 76 12.06 8.66 12.30
C LEU A 76 11.23 7.39 12.04
N ARG A 77 11.91 6.27 11.84
CA ARG A 77 11.25 4.99 11.51
C ARG A 77 10.36 4.46 12.63
N ASN A 78 10.79 4.66 13.88
CA ASN A 78 10.02 4.24 15.06
C ASN A 78 8.71 5.02 15.21
N GLU A 79 8.69 6.31 14.93
CA GLU A 79 7.48 7.11 14.96
C GLU A 79 6.52 6.71 13.83
N LEU A 80 7.05 6.50 12.62
CA LEU A 80 6.24 5.99 11.52
C LEU A 80 5.68 4.61 11.83
N LEU A 81 6.47 3.71 12.44
CA LEU A 81 6.00 2.39 12.86
C LEU A 81 4.86 2.50 13.86
N ALA A 82 5.00 3.33 14.89
CA ALA A 82 3.93 3.56 15.86
C ALA A 82 2.65 4.02 15.17
N LYS A 83 2.77 4.99 14.26
CA LYS A 83 1.61 5.50 13.49
C LYS A 83 0.97 4.44 12.59
N VAL A 84 1.76 3.57 11.99
CA VAL A 84 1.23 2.44 11.17
C VAL A 84 0.44 1.47 12.05
N LEU A 85 0.94 1.15 13.25
CA LEU A 85 0.27 0.24 14.17
C LEU A 85 -1.03 0.84 14.74
N GLU A 86 -1.01 2.12 15.11
CA GLU A 86 -2.22 2.85 15.54
C GLU A 86 -3.33 2.82 14.49
N GLU A 87 -2.99 3.17 13.24
CA GLU A 87 -3.97 3.16 12.14
C GLU A 87 -4.45 1.74 11.81
N PHE A 88 -3.56 0.75 11.90
CA PHE A 88 -3.92 -0.64 11.67
C PHE A 88 -4.91 -1.13 12.74
N GLU A 89 -4.64 -0.86 14.02
CA GLU A 89 -5.52 -1.25 15.13
C GLU A 89 -6.94 -0.69 14.95
N VAL A 90 -7.06 0.61 14.68
CA VAL A 90 -8.36 1.27 14.45
C VAL A 90 -9.13 0.63 13.28
N LEU A 91 -8.45 0.35 12.17
CA LEU A 91 -9.09 -0.26 10.99
C LEU A 91 -9.44 -1.74 11.23
N TYR A 92 -8.60 -2.44 11.97
CA TYR A 92 -8.83 -3.84 12.33
C TYR A 92 -10.02 -4.00 13.27
N GLU A 93 -10.14 -3.15 14.27
CA GLU A 93 -11.32 -3.13 15.16
C GLU A 93 -12.62 -2.84 14.39
N GLN A 94 -12.60 -1.91 13.44
CA GLN A 94 -13.74 -1.66 12.56
C GLN A 94 -14.12 -2.89 11.73
N PHE A 95 -13.12 -3.59 11.19
CA PHE A 95 -13.32 -4.82 10.44
C PHE A 95 -13.93 -5.93 11.30
N VAL A 96 -13.35 -6.18 12.48
CA VAL A 96 -13.82 -7.22 13.41
C VAL A 96 -15.25 -6.93 13.87
N SER A 97 -15.54 -5.67 14.25
CA SER A 97 -16.88 -5.28 14.72
C SER A 97 -17.95 -5.38 13.63
N ALA A 98 -17.59 -5.12 12.38
CA ALA A 98 -18.53 -5.15 11.25
C ALA A 98 -18.60 -6.53 10.56
N GLU A 99 -17.67 -7.43 10.86
CA GLU A 99 -17.42 -8.69 10.14
C GLU A 99 -17.39 -8.50 8.60
N SER A 100 -16.95 -7.32 8.16
CA SER A 100 -17.04 -6.89 6.76
C SER A 100 -16.09 -5.75 6.45
N LEU A 101 -15.57 -5.73 5.23
CA LEU A 101 -14.77 -4.61 4.67
C LEU A 101 -15.64 -3.49 4.07
N LYS A 102 -16.96 -3.58 4.12
CA LYS A 102 -17.87 -2.61 3.47
C LYS A 102 -17.63 -1.17 3.92
N ASN A 103 -17.38 -0.98 5.22
CA ASN A 103 -17.14 0.35 5.80
C ASN A 103 -15.82 0.98 5.33
N LEU A 104 -14.85 0.17 4.89
CA LEU A 104 -13.56 0.62 4.41
C LEU A 104 -13.51 0.80 2.88
N LYS A 105 -14.50 0.26 2.16
CA LYS A 105 -14.53 0.21 0.70
C LYS A 105 -14.44 1.60 0.05
N ALA A 106 -15.26 2.53 0.47
CA ALA A 106 -15.33 3.86 -0.14
C ALA A 106 -14.00 4.62 -0.02
N GLU A 107 -13.36 4.57 1.14
CA GLU A 107 -12.07 5.20 1.33
C GLU A 107 -10.98 4.48 0.53
N TYR A 108 -10.94 3.15 0.56
CA TYR A 108 -10.00 2.36 -0.23
C TYR A 108 -10.09 2.72 -1.72
N GLU A 109 -11.30 2.73 -2.28
CA GLU A 109 -11.54 3.06 -3.69
C GLU A 109 -11.13 4.49 -4.04
N SER A 110 -11.38 5.45 -3.14
CA SER A 110 -10.97 6.85 -3.35
C SER A 110 -9.45 7.04 -3.44
N ARG A 111 -8.68 6.08 -2.92
CA ARG A 111 -7.23 6.09 -2.94
C ARG A 111 -6.61 5.29 -4.07
N LEU A 112 -7.39 4.55 -4.85
CA LEU A 112 -6.88 3.72 -5.95
C LEU A 112 -6.29 4.58 -7.06
N ALA A 113 -5.02 4.38 -7.36
CA ALA A 113 -4.32 5.07 -8.46
C ALA A 113 -4.84 4.64 -9.84
N ASN A 114 -5.38 3.44 -9.93
CA ASN A 114 -5.80 2.83 -11.19
C ASN A 114 -7.28 3.06 -11.51
N LYS A 115 -8.11 3.45 -10.52
CA LYS A 115 -9.55 3.62 -10.70
C LYS A 115 -9.84 4.68 -11.76
N ASP A 116 -10.78 4.38 -12.64
CA ASP A 116 -11.22 5.22 -13.76
C ASP A 116 -10.11 5.58 -14.78
N ASN A 117 -8.94 4.93 -14.66
CA ASN A 117 -7.81 5.13 -15.56
C ASN A 117 -7.68 4.00 -16.58
N ARG A 118 -7.12 4.34 -17.75
CA ARG A 118 -6.73 3.33 -18.74
C ARG A 118 -5.52 2.55 -18.20
N VAL A 119 -5.65 1.24 -18.18
CA VAL A 119 -4.61 0.31 -17.70
C VAL A 119 -4.22 -0.69 -18.78
N ASN A 120 -2.96 -1.12 -18.75
CA ASN A 120 -2.46 -2.22 -19.55
C ASN A 120 -2.45 -3.48 -18.67
N VAL A 121 -3.27 -4.43 -19.01
CA VAL A 121 -3.29 -5.74 -18.35
C VAL A 121 -2.34 -6.68 -19.09
N ARG A 122 -1.44 -7.31 -18.36
CA ARG A 122 -0.51 -8.32 -18.88
C ARG A 122 -0.79 -9.65 -18.20
N ALA A 123 -1.07 -10.66 -18.98
CA ALA A 123 -1.27 -12.03 -18.51
C ALA A 123 -0.46 -13.00 -19.40
N PRO A 124 -0.24 -14.25 -18.98
CA PRO A 124 0.45 -15.25 -19.78
C PRO A 124 -0.21 -15.47 -21.16
N SER A 125 -1.52 -15.24 -21.26
CA SER A 125 -2.31 -15.38 -22.50
C SER A 125 -2.23 -14.17 -23.44
N GLY A 126 -1.55 -13.07 -23.04
CA GLY A 126 -1.44 -11.85 -23.84
C GLY A 126 -1.55 -10.56 -23.04
N ALA A 127 -1.60 -9.43 -23.76
CA ALA A 127 -1.77 -8.11 -23.17
C ALA A 127 -2.95 -7.39 -23.81
N TRP A 128 -3.71 -6.66 -23.00
CA TRP A 128 -4.84 -5.84 -23.47
C TRP A 128 -4.94 -4.54 -22.67
N GLN A 129 -5.71 -3.60 -23.16
CA GLN A 129 -6.00 -2.34 -22.51
C GLN A 129 -7.46 -2.29 -22.08
N GLY A 130 -7.73 -1.65 -20.95
CA GLY A 130 -9.07 -1.42 -20.43
C GLY A 130 -9.12 -0.22 -19.50
N ILE A 131 -10.31 0.13 -19.06
CA ILE A 131 -10.50 1.10 -17.97
C ILE A 131 -10.71 0.30 -16.69
N CYS A 132 -9.96 0.66 -15.66
CA CYS A 132 -10.13 0.08 -14.33
C CYS A 132 -11.35 0.74 -13.66
N LEU A 133 -12.40 -0.04 -13.42
CA LEU A 133 -13.63 0.41 -12.76
C LEU A 133 -13.56 0.24 -11.24
#